data_672ff9b10f6f86bdaadd0c4e49e78221
#
_entry.id   672ff9b10f6f86bdaadd0c4e49e78221
#
_cell.length_a   1.000
_cell.length_b   1.000
_cell.length_c   1.000
_cell.angle_alpha   90.00
_cell.angle_beta   90.00
_cell.angle_gamma   90.00
#
_symmetry.space_group_name_H-M   'P 1'
#
loop_
_entity.id
_entity.type
_entity.pdbx_description
1 polymer ?
#
loop_
_entity_poly.entity_id
_entity_poly.type
_entity_poly.pdbx_seq_one_letter_code
_entity_poly.pdbx_strand_id
1 'polypeptide(L)'
;GVFDKVVNTMALLREKRVPFGLSLTATKYNAEEILSDEFLDFFIERGALFSWLFQYMPIGRAYTLDLMVTPQQRAWMWHRSWEIIRERRFMLADFWNHGTTVDGCLSAGGHGHGGYFYIDWNGAVSPCVFMPYSPVNINEVYARGGTLDDVWGEPFFQSLRQWQKDYVNGNRNGLAPCPNRDHHDELERLLREHEPDPTDTNAAETLIDPEYTRGLVEYNREFEALTAELWEKHYLHGEVQPD
;
A
#
# COMPACT_ATOMS: atom_id res chain seq x y z
N GLY A 1 -3.61 30.05 -2.66
CA GLY A 1 -2.78 28.90 -3.07
C GLY A 1 -3.61 27.66 -3.39
N VAL A 2 -2.96 26.51 -3.61
CA VAL A 2 -3.67 25.23 -3.84
C VAL A 2 -4.50 24.85 -2.61
N PHE A 3 -3.92 25.00 -1.42
CA PHE A 3 -4.60 24.71 -0.16
C PHE A 3 -5.94 25.46 -0.03
N ASP A 4 -5.97 26.78 -0.29
CA ASP A 4 -7.20 27.56 -0.20
C ASP A 4 -8.27 27.08 -1.17
N LYS A 5 -7.85 26.66 -2.39
CA LYS A 5 -8.77 26.08 -3.38
C LYS A 5 -9.38 24.77 -2.88
N VAL A 6 -8.58 23.90 -2.27
CA VAL A 6 -9.04 22.64 -1.70
C VAL A 6 -10.04 22.89 -0.58
N VAL A 7 -9.71 23.75 0.37
CA VAL A 7 -10.61 24.11 1.50
C VAL A 7 -11.91 24.74 0.99
N ASN A 8 -11.85 25.64 0.00
CA ASN A 8 -13.05 26.21 -0.60
C ASN A 8 -13.89 25.15 -1.33
N THR A 9 -13.25 24.17 -1.99
CA THR A 9 -13.96 23.06 -2.62
C THR A 9 -14.69 22.20 -1.58
N MET A 10 -14.07 21.93 -0.43
CA MET A 10 -14.73 21.23 0.67
C MET A 10 -16.00 21.94 1.14
N ALA A 11 -15.95 23.28 1.27
CA ALA A 11 -17.12 24.06 1.64
C ALA A 11 -18.27 23.93 0.62
N LEU A 12 -17.94 23.94 -0.68
CA LEU A 12 -18.91 23.74 -1.75
C LEU A 12 -19.50 22.31 -1.76
N LEU A 13 -18.67 21.30 -1.56
CA LEU A 13 -19.12 19.90 -1.48
C LEU A 13 -20.08 19.72 -0.30
N ARG A 14 -19.74 20.27 0.87
CA ARG A 14 -20.60 20.26 2.05
C ARG A 14 -21.93 20.96 1.80
N GLU A 15 -21.92 22.16 1.20
CA GLU A 15 -23.15 22.89 0.84
C GLU A 15 -24.06 22.05 -0.08
N LYS A 16 -23.46 21.38 -1.07
CA LYS A 16 -24.18 20.53 -2.03
C LYS A 16 -24.50 19.13 -1.48
N ARG A 17 -24.14 18.83 -0.22
CA ARG A 17 -24.32 17.51 0.41
C ARG A 17 -23.66 16.36 -0.37
N VAL A 18 -22.53 16.64 -1.02
CA VAL A 18 -21.71 15.63 -1.69
C VAL A 18 -20.75 15.04 -0.66
N PRO A 19 -20.79 13.73 -0.38
CA PRO A 19 -19.82 13.10 0.53
C PRO A 19 -18.41 13.16 -0.06
N PHE A 20 -17.43 13.46 0.79
CA PHE A 20 -16.02 13.50 0.41
C PHE A 20 -15.13 13.04 1.55
N GLY A 21 -13.93 12.64 1.20
CA GLY A 21 -12.88 12.27 2.13
C GLY A 21 -11.54 12.87 1.75
N LEU A 22 -10.51 12.50 2.52
CA LEU A 22 -9.14 12.93 2.32
C LEU A 22 -8.32 11.79 1.73
N SER A 23 -7.31 12.14 0.94
CA SER A 23 -6.21 11.25 0.60
C SER A 23 -4.94 11.86 1.17
N LEU A 24 -4.32 11.16 2.11
CA LEU A 24 -3.15 11.61 2.84
C LEU A 24 -1.96 10.72 2.51
N THR A 25 -0.77 11.30 2.40
CA THR A 25 0.48 10.54 2.24
C THR A 25 1.40 10.83 3.41
N ALA A 26 1.65 9.83 4.23
CA ALA A 26 2.59 9.89 5.34
C ALA A 26 4.02 9.73 4.88
N THR A 27 4.87 10.59 5.36
CA THR A 27 6.33 10.50 5.30
C THR A 27 6.90 10.56 6.71
N LYS A 28 8.19 10.29 6.89
CA LYS A 28 8.82 10.42 8.21
C LYS A 28 8.75 11.84 8.80
N TYR A 29 8.45 12.84 7.97
CA TYR A 29 8.44 14.25 8.38
C TYR A 29 7.04 14.77 8.76
N ASN A 30 5.97 14.10 8.36
CA ASN A 30 4.62 14.59 8.58
C ASN A 30 3.66 13.56 9.22
N ALA A 31 4.12 12.34 9.49
CA ALA A 31 3.26 11.26 9.97
C ALA A 31 2.51 11.63 11.26
N GLU A 32 3.21 12.22 12.24
CA GLU A 32 2.59 12.65 13.50
C GLU A 32 1.64 13.83 13.31
N GLU A 33 1.98 14.78 12.43
CA GLU A 33 1.13 15.95 12.14
C GLU A 33 -0.20 15.53 11.50
N ILE A 34 -0.15 14.74 10.42
CA ILE A 34 -1.36 14.37 9.67
C ILE A 34 -2.30 13.41 10.43
N LEU A 35 -1.82 12.77 11.49
CA LEU A 35 -2.60 11.94 12.40
C LEU A 35 -2.85 12.62 13.76
N SER A 36 -2.50 13.89 13.92
CA SER A 36 -2.82 14.66 15.13
C SER A 36 -4.32 14.95 15.20
N ASP A 37 -4.83 15.15 16.41
CA ASP A 37 -6.23 15.53 16.62
C ASP A 37 -6.55 16.85 15.95
N GLU A 38 -5.67 17.82 16.07
CA GLU A 38 -5.84 19.16 15.51
C GLU A 38 -5.97 19.11 13.97
N PHE A 39 -5.12 18.33 13.30
CA PHE A 39 -5.21 18.18 11.85
C PHE A 39 -6.51 17.49 11.43
N LEU A 40 -6.89 16.41 12.09
CA LEU A 40 -8.12 15.69 11.77
C LEU A 40 -9.37 16.50 12.03
N ASP A 41 -9.43 17.21 13.17
CA ASP A 41 -10.56 18.08 13.51
C ASP A 41 -10.76 19.19 12.48
N PHE A 42 -9.66 19.79 12.02
CA PHE A 42 -9.74 20.81 10.97
C PHE A 42 -10.51 20.34 9.74
N PHE A 43 -10.33 19.10 9.30
CA PHE A 43 -11.00 18.55 8.12
C PHE A 43 -12.37 17.94 8.43
N ILE A 44 -12.52 17.29 9.57
CA ILE A 44 -13.81 16.72 10.02
C ILE A 44 -14.84 17.84 10.19
N GLU A 45 -14.48 18.95 10.82
CA GLU A 45 -15.35 20.13 10.97
C GLU A 45 -15.76 20.73 9.63
N ARG A 46 -14.93 20.57 8.59
CA ARG A 46 -15.24 20.99 7.22
C ARG A 46 -16.07 19.99 6.43
N GLY A 47 -16.36 18.84 7.02
CA GLY A 47 -17.27 17.85 6.45
C GLY A 47 -16.60 16.66 5.79
N ALA A 48 -15.31 16.42 6.00
CA ALA A 48 -14.67 15.18 5.61
C ALA A 48 -15.26 14.01 6.40
N LEU A 49 -15.63 12.93 5.72
CA LEU A 49 -16.29 11.76 6.32
C LEU A 49 -15.34 10.58 6.51
N PHE A 50 -14.26 10.53 5.77
CA PHE A 50 -13.27 9.46 5.81
C PHE A 50 -11.92 9.94 5.31
N SER A 51 -10.88 9.12 5.50
CA SER A 51 -9.56 9.33 4.92
C SER A 51 -8.95 8.03 4.42
N TRP A 52 -8.30 8.09 3.27
CA TRP A 52 -7.32 7.12 2.82
C TRP A 52 -5.94 7.61 3.23
N LEU A 53 -5.24 6.78 4.02
CA LEU A 53 -3.87 7.04 4.44
C LEU A 53 -2.93 6.14 3.65
N PHE A 54 -2.09 6.76 2.85
CA PHE A 54 -0.97 6.10 2.18
C PHE A 54 0.31 6.43 2.91
N GLN A 55 1.23 5.48 2.96
CA GLN A 55 2.60 5.74 3.34
C GLN A 55 3.42 5.93 2.07
N TYR A 56 4.37 6.84 2.11
CA TYR A 56 5.24 7.09 0.96
C TYR A 56 5.93 5.80 0.51
N MET A 57 5.83 5.52 -0.78
CA MET A 57 6.53 4.43 -1.46
C MET A 57 7.71 5.00 -2.25
N PRO A 58 8.92 4.47 -2.08
CA PRO A 58 10.12 4.96 -2.75
C PRO A 58 10.20 4.47 -4.20
N ILE A 59 9.22 4.85 -5.03
CA ILE A 59 9.14 4.53 -6.46
C ILE A 59 9.02 5.79 -7.31
N GLY A 60 9.23 5.67 -8.61
CA GLY A 60 9.10 6.77 -9.55
C GLY A 60 10.31 7.72 -9.51
N ARG A 61 10.13 8.92 -10.05
CA ARG A 61 11.21 9.88 -10.23
C ARG A 61 11.82 10.33 -8.89
N ALA A 62 13.14 10.23 -8.80
CA ALA A 62 13.91 10.58 -7.60
C ALA A 62 13.46 9.82 -6.35
N TYR A 63 13.26 8.51 -6.50
CA TYR A 63 12.95 7.63 -5.38
C TYR A 63 14.02 7.74 -4.29
N THR A 64 13.58 7.68 -3.02
CA THR A 64 14.49 7.74 -1.87
C THR A 64 13.86 7.02 -0.67
N LEU A 65 14.67 6.25 0.05
CA LEU A 65 14.23 5.64 1.31
C LEU A 65 14.06 6.68 2.44
N ASP A 66 14.70 7.83 2.29
CA ASP A 66 14.69 8.90 3.30
C ASP A 66 13.30 9.52 3.58
N LEU A 67 12.35 9.37 2.69
CA LEU A 67 10.99 9.87 2.89
C LEU A 67 10.06 8.84 3.52
N MET A 68 10.46 7.57 3.57
CA MET A 68 9.63 6.54 4.20
C MET A 68 9.42 6.86 5.68
N VAL A 69 8.21 6.60 6.18
CA VAL A 69 7.98 6.56 7.63
C VAL A 69 8.94 5.55 8.26
N THR A 70 9.49 5.85 9.42
CA THR A 70 10.36 4.88 10.10
C THR A 70 9.55 3.65 10.54
N PRO A 71 10.18 2.48 10.78
CA PRO A 71 9.49 1.32 11.33
C PRO A 71 8.72 1.62 12.62
N GLN A 72 9.29 2.46 13.51
CA GLN A 72 8.66 2.91 14.74
C GLN A 72 7.43 3.78 14.47
N GLN A 73 7.54 4.75 13.56
CA GLN A 73 6.41 5.57 13.15
C GLN A 73 5.30 4.71 12.53
N ARG A 74 5.65 3.73 11.69
CA ARG A 74 4.69 2.83 11.09
C ARG A 74 3.95 1.99 12.15
N ALA A 75 4.65 1.45 13.14
CA ALA A 75 4.04 0.73 14.26
C ALA A 75 3.13 1.65 15.09
N TRP A 76 3.58 2.88 15.37
CA TRP A 76 2.76 3.89 16.04
C TRP A 76 1.50 4.26 15.21
N MET A 77 1.63 4.46 13.88
CA MET A 77 0.52 4.75 12.98
C MET A 77 -0.55 3.65 13.01
N TRP A 78 -0.16 2.38 13.15
CA TRP A 78 -1.11 1.29 13.30
C TRP A 78 -1.97 1.48 14.56
N HIS A 79 -1.38 1.73 15.71
CA HIS A 79 -2.12 1.99 16.96
C HIS A 79 -3.00 3.24 16.82
N ARG A 80 -2.41 4.33 16.33
CA ARG A 80 -3.10 5.61 16.20
C ARG A 80 -4.28 5.55 15.22
N SER A 81 -4.16 4.82 14.14
CA SER A 81 -5.26 4.67 13.17
C SER A 81 -6.48 3.96 13.78
N TRP A 82 -6.26 2.92 14.58
CA TRP A 82 -7.34 2.22 15.29
C TRP A 82 -7.95 3.07 16.40
N GLU A 83 -7.16 3.84 17.14
CA GLU A 83 -7.64 4.83 18.11
C GLU A 83 -8.57 5.85 17.44
N ILE A 84 -8.13 6.44 16.32
CA ILE A 84 -8.95 7.39 15.56
C ILE A 84 -10.29 6.77 15.14
N ILE A 85 -10.28 5.54 14.62
CA ILE A 85 -11.49 4.85 14.19
C ILE A 85 -12.44 4.60 15.38
N ARG A 86 -11.94 4.12 16.51
CA ARG A 86 -12.75 3.75 17.67
C ARG A 86 -13.28 4.95 18.43
N GLU A 87 -12.41 5.91 18.73
CA GLU A 87 -12.75 7.02 19.62
C GLU A 87 -13.41 8.18 18.88
N ARG A 88 -12.87 8.52 17.72
CA ARG A 88 -13.38 9.65 16.93
C ARG A 88 -14.45 9.24 15.92
N ARG A 89 -14.66 7.93 15.72
CA ARG A 89 -15.59 7.37 14.74
C ARG A 89 -15.38 7.93 13.33
N PHE A 90 -14.13 8.27 13.02
CA PHE A 90 -13.72 8.72 11.70
C PHE A 90 -13.09 7.54 10.95
N MET A 91 -13.67 7.18 9.81
CA MET A 91 -13.13 6.08 9.02
C MET A 91 -11.77 6.47 8.42
N LEU A 92 -10.71 5.89 8.94
CA LEU A 92 -9.35 6.03 8.45
C LEU A 92 -8.87 4.69 7.91
N ALA A 93 -8.67 4.59 6.61
CA ALA A 93 -8.11 3.39 5.99
C ALA A 93 -6.60 3.59 5.76
N ASP A 94 -5.77 3.01 6.63
CA ASP A 94 -4.33 2.92 6.39
C ASP A 94 -4.07 1.76 5.42
N PHE A 95 -3.70 2.10 4.19
CA PHE A 95 -3.60 1.15 3.08
C PHE A 95 -2.61 0.01 3.35
N TRP A 96 -1.57 0.24 4.15
CA TRP A 96 -0.58 -0.79 4.48
C TRP A 96 -0.80 -1.46 5.83
N ASN A 97 -1.09 -0.69 6.84
CA ASN A 97 -1.22 -1.24 8.20
C ASN A 97 -2.54 -2.00 8.43
N HIS A 98 -3.56 -1.74 7.62
CA HIS A 98 -4.83 -2.44 7.69
C HIS A 98 -4.93 -3.63 6.72
N GLY A 99 -3.82 -4.17 6.25
CA GLY A 99 -3.79 -5.35 5.39
C GLY A 99 -4.51 -6.56 5.98
N THR A 100 -4.53 -6.69 7.31
CA THR A 100 -5.26 -7.73 8.02
C THR A 100 -6.78 -7.68 7.84
N THR A 101 -7.34 -6.52 7.47
CA THR A 101 -8.80 -6.38 7.20
C THR A 101 -9.21 -6.95 5.84
N VAL A 102 -8.24 -7.20 4.97
CA VAL A 102 -8.42 -7.73 3.61
C VAL A 102 -7.61 -9.01 3.39
N ASP A 103 -7.16 -9.62 4.47
CA ASP A 103 -6.39 -10.88 4.48
C ASP A 103 -5.11 -10.81 3.63
N GLY A 104 -4.36 -9.72 3.77
CA GLY A 104 -3.04 -9.56 3.16
C GLY A 104 -2.98 -8.56 2.00
N CYS A 105 -2.11 -8.83 1.03
CA CYS A 105 -1.89 -7.96 -0.12
C CYS A 105 -2.89 -8.24 -1.25
N LEU A 106 -3.49 -7.19 -1.81
CA LEU A 106 -4.47 -7.25 -2.90
C LEU A 106 -3.85 -7.17 -4.31
N SER A 107 -2.52 -7.04 -4.43
CA SER A 107 -1.85 -6.94 -5.73
C SER A 107 -2.02 -8.20 -6.57
N ALA A 108 -1.87 -8.08 -7.88
CA ALA A 108 -2.01 -9.17 -8.86
C ALA A 108 -3.35 -9.92 -8.76
N GLY A 109 -4.39 -9.29 -8.19
CA GLY A 109 -5.69 -9.89 -7.97
C GLY A 109 -5.88 -10.59 -6.63
N GLY A 110 -4.91 -10.54 -5.73
CA GLY A 110 -4.96 -11.16 -4.41
C GLY A 110 -4.88 -12.69 -4.45
N HIS A 111 -4.80 -13.30 -3.28
CA HIS A 111 -4.55 -14.75 -3.17
C HIS A 111 -5.82 -15.62 -3.03
N GLY A 112 -7.02 -15.07 -3.24
CA GLY A 112 -8.25 -15.87 -3.19
C GLY A 112 -9.52 -15.11 -2.80
N HIS A 113 -9.42 -13.93 -2.23
CA HIS A 113 -10.57 -13.12 -1.79
C HIS A 113 -10.85 -11.92 -2.69
N GLY A 114 -10.21 -11.87 -3.85
CA GLY A 114 -10.26 -10.74 -4.77
C GLY A 114 -9.11 -9.77 -4.54
N GLY A 115 -8.95 -8.87 -5.48
CA GLY A 115 -7.88 -7.89 -5.50
C GLY A 115 -7.94 -7.09 -6.79
N TYR A 116 -6.82 -6.49 -7.17
CA TYR A 116 -6.75 -5.67 -8.36
C TYR A 116 -5.39 -5.83 -9.06
N PHE A 117 -5.33 -5.34 -10.29
CA PHE A 117 -4.11 -4.99 -11.00
C PHE A 117 -4.27 -3.59 -11.61
N TYR A 118 -3.17 -2.98 -11.96
CA TYR A 118 -3.14 -1.62 -12.47
C TYR A 118 -2.85 -1.63 -13.97
N ILE A 119 -3.62 -0.88 -14.75
CA ILE A 119 -3.36 -0.64 -16.17
C ILE A 119 -3.04 0.84 -16.33
N ASP A 120 -1.88 1.14 -16.86
CA ASP A 120 -1.48 2.50 -17.10
C ASP A 120 -2.06 3.05 -18.43
N TRP A 121 -1.80 4.32 -18.70
CA TRP A 121 -2.29 5.01 -19.89
C TRP A 121 -1.71 4.47 -21.21
N ASN A 122 -0.58 3.76 -21.19
CA ASN A 122 0.01 3.07 -22.35
C ASN A 122 -0.55 1.66 -22.54
N GLY A 123 -1.30 1.15 -21.57
CA GLY A 123 -1.80 -0.21 -21.54
C GLY A 123 -0.86 -1.21 -20.90
N ALA A 124 0.25 -0.80 -20.30
CA ALA A 124 1.10 -1.69 -19.50
C ALA A 124 0.34 -2.14 -18.25
N VAL A 125 0.37 -3.44 -17.93
CA VAL A 125 -0.38 -4.02 -16.83
C VAL A 125 0.56 -4.44 -15.71
N SER A 126 0.45 -3.79 -14.55
CA SER A 126 1.26 -4.07 -13.38
C SER A 126 0.43 -4.72 -12.27
N PRO A 127 1.05 -5.52 -11.38
CA PRO A 127 0.35 -6.16 -10.25
C PRO A 127 -0.31 -5.14 -9.32
N CYS A 128 0.29 -3.96 -9.18
CA CYS A 128 -0.15 -2.88 -8.30
C CYS A 128 0.39 -1.55 -8.81
N VAL A 129 -0.29 -0.46 -8.53
CA VAL A 129 0.18 0.91 -8.86
C VAL A 129 1.55 1.23 -8.24
N PHE A 130 1.90 0.57 -7.15
CA PHE A 130 3.19 0.73 -6.46
C PHE A 130 4.25 -0.30 -6.91
N MET A 131 3.97 -1.13 -7.90
CA MET A 131 4.87 -2.17 -8.41
C MET A 131 5.03 -1.97 -9.92
N PRO A 132 5.95 -1.11 -10.35
CA PRO A 132 6.03 -0.60 -11.72
C PRO A 132 6.73 -1.59 -12.68
N TYR A 133 6.23 -2.84 -12.72
CA TYR A 133 6.74 -3.91 -13.57
C TYR A 133 5.59 -4.59 -14.29
N SER A 134 5.66 -4.66 -15.62
CA SER A 134 4.57 -5.11 -16.47
C SER A 134 4.98 -6.33 -17.30
N PRO A 135 4.34 -7.48 -17.12
CA PRO A 135 4.59 -8.65 -17.96
C PRO A 135 3.86 -8.59 -19.30
N VAL A 136 2.86 -7.70 -19.45
CA VAL A 136 1.97 -7.70 -20.61
C VAL A 136 1.34 -6.33 -20.85
N ASN A 137 1.07 -6.02 -22.12
CA ASN A 137 0.30 -4.83 -22.51
C ASN A 137 -1.14 -5.23 -22.89
N ILE A 138 -2.14 -4.60 -22.30
CA ILE A 138 -3.56 -4.93 -22.54
C ILE A 138 -3.98 -4.71 -23.99
N ASN A 139 -3.39 -3.74 -24.69
CA ASN A 139 -3.68 -3.49 -26.11
C ASN A 139 -3.24 -4.68 -26.97
N GLU A 140 -2.12 -5.32 -26.64
CA GLU A 140 -1.64 -6.52 -27.33
C GLU A 140 -2.53 -7.73 -27.03
N VAL A 141 -3.00 -7.84 -25.78
CA VAL A 141 -3.97 -8.88 -25.39
C VAL A 141 -5.23 -8.76 -26.25
N TYR A 142 -5.81 -7.59 -26.32
CA TYR A 142 -7.03 -7.36 -27.10
C TYR A 142 -6.80 -7.52 -28.61
N ALA A 143 -5.63 -7.08 -29.14
CA ALA A 143 -5.31 -7.23 -30.56
C ALA A 143 -5.25 -8.71 -31.03
N ARG A 144 -4.90 -9.62 -30.12
CA ARG A 144 -4.91 -11.08 -30.39
C ARG A 144 -6.23 -11.77 -30.05
N GLY A 145 -7.28 -11.01 -29.70
CA GLY A 145 -8.58 -11.53 -29.33
C GLY A 145 -8.67 -12.05 -27.88
N GLY A 146 -7.68 -11.73 -27.04
CA GLY A 146 -7.67 -12.07 -25.63
C GLY A 146 -8.57 -11.17 -24.78
N THR A 147 -8.61 -11.45 -23.48
CA THR A 147 -9.44 -10.82 -22.45
C THR A 147 -8.64 -10.45 -21.21
N LEU A 148 -9.27 -9.87 -20.20
CA LEU A 148 -8.65 -9.64 -18.90
C LEU A 148 -8.29 -10.96 -18.19
N ASP A 149 -8.95 -12.07 -18.50
CA ASP A 149 -8.59 -13.37 -17.94
C ASP A 149 -7.20 -13.84 -18.39
N ASP A 150 -6.79 -13.47 -19.62
CA ASP A 150 -5.43 -13.74 -20.10
C ASP A 150 -4.38 -12.96 -19.28
N VAL A 151 -4.68 -11.71 -18.94
CA VAL A 151 -3.85 -10.89 -18.04
C VAL A 151 -3.76 -11.53 -16.64
N TRP A 152 -4.90 -11.98 -16.12
CA TRP A 152 -4.97 -12.68 -14.84
C TRP A 152 -4.14 -13.96 -14.85
N GLY A 153 -4.07 -14.63 -15.98
CA GLY A 153 -3.30 -15.85 -16.23
C GLY A 153 -1.80 -15.65 -16.43
N GLU A 154 -1.28 -14.40 -16.43
CA GLU A 154 0.15 -14.14 -16.62
C GLU A 154 1.02 -14.82 -15.55
N PRO A 155 2.11 -15.51 -15.93
CA PRO A 155 2.94 -16.28 -15.00
C PRO A 155 3.48 -15.46 -13.82
N PHE A 156 3.91 -14.23 -14.06
CA PHE A 156 4.37 -13.34 -12.99
C PHE A 156 3.27 -13.07 -11.96
N PHE A 157 2.03 -12.82 -12.42
CA PHE A 157 0.90 -12.60 -11.53
C PHE A 157 0.51 -13.88 -10.77
N GLN A 158 0.59 -15.03 -11.42
CA GLN A 158 0.33 -16.33 -10.77
C GLN A 158 1.34 -16.59 -9.65
N SER A 159 2.63 -16.40 -9.92
CA SER A 159 3.70 -16.59 -8.93
C SER A 159 3.58 -15.63 -7.76
N LEU A 160 3.21 -14.37 -8.01
CA LEU A 160 2.97 -13.39 -6.96
C LEU A 160 1.78 -13.78 -6.08
N ARG A 161 0.65 -14.22 -6.68
CA ARG A 161 -0.51 -14.72 -5.93
C ARG A 161 -0.18 -15.99 -5.13
N GLN A 162 0.64 -16.88 -5.69
CA GLN A 162 1.06 -18.07 -4.96
C GLN A 162 1.90 -17.69 -3.74
N TRP A 163 2.85 -16.78 -3.89
CA TRP A 163 3.63 -16.26 -2.77
C TRP A 163 2.72 -15.62 -1.69
N GLN A 164 1.75 -14.79 -2.08
CA GLN A 164 0.79 -14.18 -1.15
C GLN A 164 0.01 -15.26 -0.38
N LYS A 165 -0.46 -16.29 -1.07
CA LYS A 165 -1.17 -17.41 -0.48
C LYS A 165 -0.31 -18.18 0.53
N ASP A 166 0.94 -18.45 0.18
CA ASP A 166 1.87 -19.16 1.04
C ASP A 166 2.25 -18.29 2.26
N TYR A 167 2.33 -16.98 2.07
CA TYR A 167 2.57 -16.01 3.15
C TYR A 167 1.47 -16.07 4.21
N VAL A 168 0.21 -15.99 3.80
CA VAL A 168 -0.95 -16.04 4.69
C VAL A 168 -1.11 -17.42 5.33
N ASN A 169 -1.02 -18.50 4.54
CA ASN A 169 -1.13 -19.87 5.05
C ASN A 169 0.00 -20.24 6.04
N GLY A 170 1.16 -19.60 5.91
CA GLY A 170 2.28 -19.74 6.83
C GLY A 170 2.12 -18.94 8.14
N ASN A 171 0.99 -18.27 8.34
CA ASN A 171 0.73 -17.39 9.48
C ASN A 171 1.82 -16.31 9.68
N ARG A 172 2.39 -15.83 8.58
CA ARG A 172 3.38 -14.77 8.62
C ARG A 172 2.74 -13.44 9.00
N ASN A 173 3.55 -12.48 9.44
CA ASN A 173 3.06 -11.20 9.97
C ASN A 173 2.20 -10.41 8.97
N GLY A 174 0.87 -10.49 9.10
CA GLY A 174 -0.09 -9.83 8.23
C GLY A 174 -0.09 -8.29 8.31
N LEU A 175 0.70 -7.70 9.20
CA LEU A 175 0.94 -6.26 9.24
C LEU A 175 2.01 -5.83 8.21
N ALA A 176 2.77 -6.80 7.68
CA ALA A 176 3.81 -6.59 6.68
C ALA A 176 3.58 -7.43 5.40
N PRO A 177 2.42 -7.34 4.72
CA PRO A 177 2.09 -8.25 3.63
C PRO A 177 2.57 -7.80 2.26
N CYS A 178 3.20 -6.63 2.14
CA CYS A 178 3.50 -6.02 0.85
C CYS A 178 4.77 -6.61 0.22
N PRO A 179 4.71 -7.29 -0.94
CA PRO A 179 5.90 -7.83 -1.58
C PRO A 179 6.87 -6.75 -2.03
N ASN A 180 6.38 -5.57 -2.42
CA ASN A 180 7.27 -4.51 -2.92
C ASN A 180 8.03 -3.78 -1.81
N ARG A 181 7.40 -3.54 -0.67
CA ARG A 181 8.03 -2.79 0.43
C ARG A 181 8.56 -3.68 1.53
N ASP A 182 7.76 -4.68 1.90
CA ASP A 182 8.04 -5.47 3.09
C ASP A 182 8.85 -6.75 2.77
N HIS A 183 8.79 -7.25 1.53
CA HIS A 183 9.51 -8.45 1.10
C HIS A 183 10.15 -8.23 -0.27
N HIS A 184 10.95 -7.18 -0.37
CA HIS A 184 11.52 -6.77 -1.66
C HIS A 184 12.51 -7.80 -2.24
N ASP A 185 13.17 -8.56 -1.40
CA ASP A 185 14.00 -9.70 -1.79
C ASP A 185 13.21 -10.78 -2.56
N GLU A 186 11.98 -11.06 -2.10
CA GLU A 186 11.08 -11.99 -2.80
C GLU A 186 10.56 -11.39 -4.11
N LEU A 187 10.20 -10.11 -4.11
CA LEU A 187 9.84 -9.45 -5.35
C LEU A 187 11.00 -9.48 -6.35
N GLU A 188 12.22 -9.15 -5.92
CA GLU A 188 13.41 -9.20 -6.77
C GLU A 188 13.65 -10.60 -7.36
N ARG A 189 13.43 -11.66 -6.57
CA ARG A 189 13.48 -13.04 -7.06
C ARG A 189 12.47 -13.28 -8.18
N LEU A 190 11.21 -12.85 -7.98
CA LEU A 190 10.15 -13.01 -8.99
C LEU A 190 10.41 -12.16 -10.24
N LEU A 191 10.97 -10.97 -10.08
CA LEU A 191 11.36 -10.11 -11.20
C LEU A 191 12.47 -10.74 -12.05
N ARG A 192 13.44 -11.41 -11.43
CA ARG A 192 14.48 -12.15 -12.15
C ARG A 192 13.96 -13.43 -12.82
N GLU A 193 12.96 -14.08 -12.24
CA GLU A 193 12.38 -15.30 -12.78
C GLU A 193 11.49 -15.04 -14.00
N HIS A 194 10.72 -13.95 -13.98
CA HIS A 194 9.69 -13.65 -14.99
C HIS A 194 10.07 -12.52 -15.94
N GLU A 195 11.10 -11.76 -15.63
CA GLU A 195 11.64 -10.67 -16.44
C GLU A 195 10.57 -9.70 -16.99
N PRO A 196 9.59 -9.23 -16.15
CA PRO A 196 8.62 -8.26 -16.62
C PRO A 196 9.30 -6.93 -16.95
N ASP A 197 8.80 -6.23 -17.94
CA ASP A 197 9.33 -4.94 -18.35
C ASP A 197 9.12 -3.88 -17.25
N PRO A 198 10.14 -3.08 -16.88
CA PRO A 198 9.94 -1.91 -16.05
C PRO A 198 9.10 -0.88 -16.82
N THR A 199 8.08 -0.30 -16.16
CA THR A 199 7.16 0.63 -16.80
C THR A 199 7.76 2.03 -17.04
N ASP A 200 8.89 2.32 -16.39
CA ASP A 200 9.66 3.54 -16.58
C ASP A 200 11.16 3.36 -16.26
N THR A 201 11.95 4.37 -16.55
CA THR A 201 13.41 4.34 -16.32
C THR A 201 13.79 4.24 -14.85
N ASN A 202 12.99 4.80 -13.94
CA ASN A 202 13.27 4.76 -12.52
C ASN A 202 13.02 3.34 -11.96
N ALA A 203 12.00 2.65 -12.47
CA ALA A 203 11.77 1.24 -12.14
C ALA A 203 12.94 0.35 -12.60
N ALA A 204 13.54 0.65 -13.76
CA ALA A 204 14.75 -0.04 -14.21
C ALA A 204 15.96 0.26 -13.32
N GLU A 205 16.10 1.49 -12.82
CA GLU A 205 17.17 1.88 -11.90
C GLU A 205 17.08 1.14 -10.56
N THR A 206 15.88 0.99 -9.99
CA THR A 206 15.70 0.27 -8.71
C THR A 206 16.09 -1.20 -8.78
N LEU A 207 15.97 -1.83 -9.96
CA LEU A 207 16.38 -3.24 -10.16
C LEU A 207 17.88 -3.48 -10.02
N ILE A 208 18.68 -2.46 -10.24
CA ILE A 208 20.16 -2.55 -10.22
C ILE A 208 20.76 -1.78 -9.04
N ASP A 209 19.95 -1.22 -8.16
CA ASP A 209 20.39 -0.47 -6.98
C ASP A 209 20.41 -1.40 -5.74
N PRO A 210 21.58 -1.91 -5.32
CA PRO A 210 21.66 -2.83 -4.18
C PRO A 210 21.38 -2.12 -2.84
N GLU A 211 21.55 -0.80 -2.77
CA GLU A 211 21.26 -0.01 -1.57
C GLU A 211 19.73 0.07 -1.37
N TYR A 212 18.98 0.17 -2.46
CA TYR A 212 17.51 0.18 -2.44
C TYR A 212 16.97 -1.13 -1.87
N THR A 213 17.36 -2.26 -2.44
CA THR A 213 16.93 -3.59 -1.96
C THR A 213 17.34 -3.82 -0.51
N ARG A 214 18.59 -3.54 -0.17
CA ARG A 214 19.09 -3.72 1.19
C ARG A 214 18.31 -2.87 2.20
N GLY A 215 18.06 -1.60 1.87
CA GLY A 215 17.34 -0.69 2.76
C GLY A 215 15.90 -1.12 3.01
N LEU A 216 15.18 -1.64 1.99
CA LEU A 216 13.83 -2.16 2.16
C LEU A 216 13.81 -3.45 3.00
N VAL A 217 14.76 -4.36 2.80
CA VAL A 217 14.89 -5.59 3.60
C VAL A 217 15.20 -5.27 5.06
N GLU A 218 16.12 -4.33 5.33
CA GLU A 218 16.42 -3.88 6.68
C GLU A 218 15.23 -3.20 7.35
N TYR A 219 14.52 -2.34 6.62
CA TYR A 219 13.30 -1.69 7.07
C TYR A 219 12.25 -2.72 7.52
N ASN A 220 11.98 -3.73 6.69
CA ASN A 220 10.98 -4.74 7.02
C ASN A 220 11.40 -5.60 8.23
N ARG A 221 12.67 -6.01 8.29
CA ARG A 221 13.17 -6.77 9.43
C ARG A 221 12.95 -6.04 10.76
N GLU A 222 13.18 -4.73 10.77
CA GLU A 222 12.94 -3.91 11.97
C GLU A 222 11.45 -3.79 12.27
N PHE A 223 10.62 -3.56 11.26
CA PHE A 223 9.17 -3.46 11.43
C PHE A 223 8.54 -4.79 11.90
N GLU A 224 8.94 -5.92 11.34
CA GLU A 224 8.49 -7.24 11.80
C GLU A 224 8.89 -7.50 13.25
N ALA A 225 10.11 -7.12 13.65
CA ALA A 225 10.55 -7.26 15.04
C ALA A 225 9.72 -6.41 16.01
N LEU A 226 9.36 -5.17 15.61
CA LEU A 226 8.52 -4.27 16.43
C LEU A 226 7.08 -4.76 16.54
N THR A 227 6.58 -5.49 15.55
CA THR A 227 5.17 -5.90 15.49
C THR A 227 4.95 -7.39 15.76
N ALA A 228 6.00 -8.16 16.04
CA ALA A 228 5.91 -9.60 16.25
C ALA A 228 4.96 -9.98 17.41
N GLU A 229 5.11 -9.33 18.56
CA GLU A 229 4.25 -9.57 19.74
C GLU A 229 2.80 -9.18 19.47
N LEU A 230 2.59 -8.05 18.78
CA LEU A 230 1.27 -7.59 18.35
C LEU A 230 0.60 -8.61 17.44
N TRP A 231 1.34 -9.09 16.42
CA TRP A 231 0.85 -10.10 15.50
C TRP A 231 0.48 -11.40 16.21
N GLU A 232 1.37 -11.92 17.04
CA GLU A 232 1.17 -13.16 17.77
C GLU A 232 -0.06 -13.10 18.70
N LYS A 233 -0.13 -12.08 19.55
CA LYS A 233 -1.19 -11.97 20.56
C LYS A 233 -2.55 -11.69 19.94
N HIS A 234 -2.66 -10.68 19.08
CA HIS A 234 -3.95 -10.20 18.62
C HIS A 234 -4.50 -10.94 17.41
N TYR A 235 -3.63 -11.40 16.51
CA TYR A 235 -4.06 -12.00 15.26
C TYR A 235 -3.96 -13.52 15.25
N LEU A 236 -2.92 -14.11 15.83
CA LEU A 236 -2.79 -15.57 15.87
C LEU A 236 -3.55 -16.18 17.04
N HIS A 237 -3.54 -15.56 18.22
CA HIS A 237 -4.20 -16.09 19.42
C HIS A 237 -5.55 -15.44 19.71
N GLY A 238 -5.97 -14.42 18.95
CA GLY A 238 -7.28 -13.78 19.08
C GLY A 238 -7.46 -13.03 20.41
N GLU A 239 -6.38 -12.60 21.04
CA GLU A 239 -6.47 -11.77 22.23
C GLU A 239 -7.06 -10.41 21.86
N VAL A 240 -8.11 -10.01 22.57
CA VAL A 240 -8.74 -8.69 22.35
C VAL A 240 -7.69 -7.61 22.61
N GLN A 241 -7.58 -6.67 21.67
CA GLN A 241 -6.67 -5.54 21.85
C GLN A 241 -7.02 -4.83 23.17
N PRO A 242 -6.03 -4.51 24.01
CA PRO A 242 -6.29 -3.66 25.18
C PRO A 242 -6.88 -2.32 24.70
N ASP A 243 -7.95 -1.91 25.37
CA ASP A 243 -8.62 -0.61 25.17
C ASP A 243 -7.64 0.57 25.35
#